data_6eb928e72fbf132726e853e0cf69ae29
#
_entry.id   6eb928e72fbf132726e853e0cf69ae29
#
_cell.length_a   1.000
_cell.length_b   1.000
_cell.length_c   1.000
_cell.angle_alpha   90.00
_cell.angle_beta   90.00
_cell.angle_gamma   90.00
#
_symmetry.space_group_name_H-M   'P 1'
#
loop_
_entity.id
_entity.type
_entity.pdbx_description
1 polymer ?
#
loop_
_entity_poly.entity_id
_entity_poly.type
_entity_poly.pdbx_seq_one_letter_code
_entity_poly.pdbx_strand_id
1 'polypeptide(L)'
;MGPWTHEQLVALAHPWPVAWLFPPRPGDPQRVVNLFAGPGGWEQGLRVLDPSGFDVVGVEIGWDASATAVAAGHRRIVADVRALDPVHPALRYVEGLTVSAPCQVWSPAGKRAGHQEDNIELLLDTFTLACEASFGHYHDTGACEDADICGICSDPGWDGYNGFTGPLLTFDEARSLVPQMSDERIGLIAESLIWSLALTARYDNLRWMAMEQSSALPEVVLDAISEELQIADWCSADYQVLDAADVGVAAHRRRVYLVAGRHHYVNLQAMQPSEPVPGRTLAEALGWPEGVRVNTRGTRRTSGGNEFPADRTAPGTTSKIRGWYWADDKDRKYTVPEAALTVAMPADYPWTGSRSSACQQLADIVIPTEAARVVGGAILRKEWERPVSQYLDTIYSPESRALAAPAAAEPVSPRATAATSSGTAQVQMLPGFDDLFVAAAPTARSRAARPR
;
A
#
# COMPACT_ATOMS: atom_id res chain seq x y z
N MET A 1 5.40 38.08 -2.46
CA MET A 1 4.41 36.98 -2.54
C MET A 1 3.04 37.63 -2.61
N GLY A 2 2.20 37.26 -3.58
CA GLY A 2 0.81 37.71 -3.65
C GLY A 2 -0.03 37.14 -2.50
N PRO A 3 -1.25 37.66 -2.27
CA PRO A 3 -2.16 37.12 -1.30
C PRO A 3 -2.53 35.65 -1.68
N TRP A 4 -2.75 34.82 -0.68
CA TRP A 4 -3.19 33.43 -0.85
C TRP A 4 -4.55 33.41 -1.58
N THR A 5 -4.68 32.50 -2.54
CA THR A 5 -5.97 32.26 -3.20
C THR A 5 -6.94 31.55 -2.25
N HIS A 6 -8.24 31.65 -2.53
CA HIS A 6 -9.26 30.91 -1.76
C HIS A 6 -8.98 29.40 -1.74
N GLU A 7 -8.61 28.81 -2.89
CA GLU A 7 -8.19 27.40 -3.01
C GLU A 7 -7.03 27.08 -2.06
N GLN A 8 -6.01 27.91 -2.01
CA GLN A 8 -4.87 27.71 -1.11
C GLN A 8 -5.26 27.80 0.36
N LEU A 9 -6.18 28.70 0.71
CA LEU A 9 -6.68 28.84 2.09
C LEU A 9 -7.52 27.61 2.50
N VAL A 10 -8.37 27.09 1.61
CA VAL A 10 -9.11 25.84 1.85
C VAL A 10 -8.15 24.67 2.00
N ALA A 11 -7.13 24.60 1.16
CA ALA A 11 -6.12 23.55 1.20
C ALA A 11 -5.27 23.53 2.48
N LEU A 12 -5.11 24.68 3.18
CA LEU A 12 -4.42 24.73 4.47
C LEU A 12 -5.14 23.96 5.59
N ALA A 13 -6.45 23.74 5.45
CA ALA A 13 -7.22 22.94 6.40
C ALA A 13 -7.03 21.44 6.26
N HIS A 14 -6.32 20.98 5.22
CA HIS A 14 -6.09 19.58 4.92
C HIS A 14 -4.69 19.11 5.36
N PRO A 15 -4.53 17.80 5.64
CA PRO A 15 -3.27 17.24 6.16
C PRO A 15 -2.13 17.14 5.12
N TRP A 16 -2.34 17.59 3.87
CA TRP A 16 -1.33 17.57 2.83
C TRP A 16 -0.18 18.54 3.11
N PRO A 17 1.07 18.25 2.71
CA PRO A 17 2.18 19.16 2.90
C PRO A 17 1.94 20.50 2.21
N VAL A 18 2.07 21.62 2.93
CA VAL A 18 1.89 22.98 2.39
C VAL A 18 2.82 23.23 1.19
N ALA A 19 4.02 22.66 1.18
CA ALA A 19 4.96 22.77 0.06
C ALA A 19 4.39 22.20 -1.24
N TRP A 20 3.45 21.26 -1.18
CA TRP A 20 2.83 20.66 -2.36
C TRP A 20 1.82 21.57 -3.06
N LEU A 21 1.35 22.63 -2.41
CA LEU A 21 0.53 23.66 -3.04
C LEU A 21 1.30 24.50 -4.08
N PHE A 22 2.61 24.43 -4.08
CA PHE A 22 3.47 25.21 -4.97
C PHE A 22 4.13 24.29 -6.01
N PRO A 23 4.40 24.82 -7.23
CA PRO A 23 5.10 24.03 -8.25
C PRO A 23 6.47 23.58 -7.76
N PRO A 24 6.91 22.36 -8.11
CA PRO A 24 8.27 21.91 -7.83
C PRO A 24 9.27 22.76 -8.60
N ARG A 25 10.47 22.90 -8.03
CA ARG A 25 11.61 23.53 -8.70
C ARG A 25 12.35 22.49 -9.53
N PRO A 26 13.12 22.90 -10.54
CA PRO A 26 14.01 21.99 -11.23
C PRO A 26 14.97 21.30 -10.24
N GLY A 27 14.97 19.98 -10.24
CA GLY A 27 15.78 19.15 -9.34
C GLY A 27 15.09 18.78 -8.01
N ASP A 28 13.88 19.28 -7.75
CA ASP A 28 13.09 18.77 -6.62
C ASP A 28 12.70 17.30 -6.85
N PRO A 29 12.54 16.49 -5.79
CA PRO A 29 12.13 15.11 -5.89
C PRO A 29 10.71 14.98 -6.47
N GLN A 30 10.46 13.88 -7.19
CA GLN A 30 9.12 13.54 -7.71
C GLN A 30 8.14 13.37 -6.54
N ARG A 31 6.98 13.99 -6.63
CA ARG A 31 5.90 13.86 -5.65
C ARG A 31 5.10 12.60 -5.92
N VAL A 32 4.99 11.77 -4.91
CA VAL A 32 4.29 10.48 -5.00
C VAL A 32 3.26 10.36 -3.88
N VAL A 33 2.04 10.02 -4.23
CA VAL A 33 1.04 9.59 -3.26
C VAL A 33 1.09 8.08 -3.15
N ASN A 34 1.08 7.57 -1.92
CA ASN A 34 1.00 6.15 -1.64
C ASN A 34 -0.30 5.84 -0.89
N LEU A 35 -1.23 5.14 -1.54
CA LEU A 35 -2.51 4.73 -0.95
C LEU A 35 -2.39 3.37 -0.28
N PHE A 36 -3.04 3.21 0.88
CA PHE A 36 -2.92 2.02 1.73
C PHE A 36 -1.47 1.74 2.11
N ALA A 37 -0.80 2.80 2.53
CA ALA A 37 0.65 2.88 2.57
C ALA A 37 1.31 1.94 3.61
N GLY A 38 0.54 1.40 4.54
CA GLY A 38 1.06 0.49 5.55
C GLY A 38 2.23 1.08 6.34
N PRO A 39 3.18 0.24 6.77
CA PRO A 39 4.34 0.69 7.53
C PRO A 39 5.47 1.30 6.67
N GLY A 40 5.32 1.42 5.34
CA GLY A 40 6.29 2.13 4.51
C GLY A 40 7.09 1.28 3.50
N GLY A 41 6.52 0.19 3.00
CA GLY A 41 7.22 -0.67 2.04
C GLY A 41 7.55 -0.01 0.72
N TRP A 42 6.60 0.69 0.10
CA TRP A 42 6.84 1.46 -1.13
C TRP A 42 7.86 2.56 -0.89
N GLU A 43 7.72 3.34 0.17
CA GLU A 43 8.64 4.43 0.49
C GLU A 43 10.06 3.94 0.73
N GLN A 44 10.20 2.81 1.42
CA GLN A 44 11.52 2.19 1.62
C GLN A 44 12.12 1.73 0.29
N GLY A 45 11.32 1.15 -0.61
CA GLY A 45 11.78 0.73 -1.92
C GLY A 45 12.15 1.90 -2.84
N LEU A 46 11.37 2.97 -2.85
CA LEU A 46 11.69 4.19 -3.58
C LEU A 46 12.99 4.84 -3.06
N ARG A 47 13.22 4.79 -1.73
CA ARG A 47 14.48 5.25 -1.11
C ARG A 47 15.67 4.34 -1.48
N VAL A 48 15.45 3.04 -1.65
CA VAL A 48 16.46 2.11 -2.18
C VAL A 48 16.82 2.46 -3.61
N LEU A 49 15.83 2.74 -4.45
CA LEU A 49 16.04 3.09 -5.86
C LEU A 49 16.78 4.42 -6.02
N ASP A 50 16.34 5.43 -5.29
CA ASP A 50 16.92 6.79 -5.35
C ASP A 50 16.64 7.51 -4.02
N PRO A 51 17.62 7.61 -3.12
CA PRO A 51 17.44 8.15 -1.77
C PRO A 51 16.88 9.57 -1.68
N SER A 52 17.05 10.37 -2.73
CA SER A 52 16.60 11.77 -2.81
C SER A 52 15.62 12.03 -3.96
N GLY A 53 15.29 11.00 -4.74
CA GLY A 53 14.51 11.15 -5.97
C GLY A 53 13.00 11.31 -5.75
N PHE A 54 12.50 11.02 -4.54
CA PHE A 54 11.06 10.96 -4.28
C PHE A 54 10.67 11.68 -2.98
N ASP A 55 9.61 12.47 -3.06
CA ASP A 55 8.91 13.09 -1.93
C ASP A 55 7.54 12.40 -1.80
N VAL A 56 7.45 11.43 -0.88
CA VAL A 56 6.28 10.54 -0.76
C VAL A 56 5.42 10.93 0.42
N VAL A 57 4.10 10.95 0.20
CA VAL A 57 3.08 11.05 1.25
C VAL A 57 2.20 9.81 1.20
N GLY A 58 2.21 9.04 2.28
CA GLY A 58 1.38 7.86 2.40
C GLY A 58 0.07 8.14 3.14
N VAL A 59 -1.01 7.55 2.64
CA VAL A 59 -2.33 7.53 3.29
C VAL A 59 -2.55 6.13 3.86
N GLU A 60 -2.83 6.05 5.16
CA GLU A 60 -3.02 4.80 5.88
C GLU A 60 -4.03 4.98 7.02
N ILE A 61 -5.01 4.10 7.12
CA ILE A 61 -6.02 4.13 8.19
C ILE A 61 -5.54 3.47 9.48
N GLY A 62 -4.61 2.51 9.37
CA GLY A 62 -4.08 1.73 10.49
C GLY A 62 -3.14 2.55 11.36
N TRP A 63 -3.53 2.81 12.62
CA TRP A 63 -2.75 3.63 13.53
C TRP A 63 -1.33 3.11 13.78
N ASP A 64 -1.18 1.81 14.10
CA ASP A 64 0.12 1.19 14.37
C ASP A 64 1.04 1.25 13.14
N ALA A 65 0.51 0.98 11.94
CA ALA A 65 1.26 1.04 10.70
C ALA A 65 1.70 2.47 10.36
N SER A 66 0.80 3.44 10.56
CA SER A 66 1.11 4.86 10.41
C SER A 66 2.19 5.32 11.39
N ALA A 67 2.09 4.92 12.67
CA ALA A 67 3.09 5.25 13.69
C ALA A 67 4.46 4.63 13.38
N THR A 68 4.49 3.38 12.90
CA THR A 68 5.70 2.71 12.41
C THR A 68 6.34 3.51 11.28
N ALA A 69 5.56 3.89 10.28
CA ALA A 69 6.05 4.64 9.13
C ALA A 69 6.63 6.01 9.54
N VAL A 70 5.93 6.74 10.41
CA VAL A 70 6.41 8.05 10.92
C VAL A 70 7.71 7.87 11.71
N ALA A 71 7.82 6.83 12.56
CA ALA A 71 9.04 6.53 13.28
C ALA A 71 10.21 6.18 12.34
N ALA A 72 9.93 5.59 11.16
CA ALA A 72 10.90 5.32 10.11
C ALA A 72 11.23 6.54 9.23
N GLY A 73 10.65 7.71 9.54
CA GLY A 73 10.89 8.96 8.81
C GLY A 73 10.07 9.12 7.53
N HIS A 74 8.96 8.37 7.38
CA HIS A 74 8.01 8.53 6.28
C HIS A 74 6.88 9.49 6.68
N ARG A 75 6.32 10.22 5.71
CA ARG A 75 5.15 11.07 5.95
C ARG A 75 3.87 10.25 5.88
N ARG A 76 2.92 10.52 6.80
CA ARG A 76 1.63 9.82 6.86
C ARG A 76 0.47 10.79 7.05
N ILE A 77 -0.60 10.50 6.34
CA ILE A 77 -1.95 10.99 6.59
C ILE A 77 -2.74 9.79 7.13
N VAL A 78 -3.20 9.90 8.38
CA VAL A 78 -4.02 8.85 9.00
C VAL A 78 -5.48 9.10 8.60
N ALA A 79 -5.91 8.44 7.55
CA ALA A 79 -7.26 8.60 7.01
C ALA A 79 -7.72 7.37 6.21
N ASP A 80 -9.03 7.23 6.04
CA ASP A 80 -9.58 6.40 4.98
C ASP A 80 -9.34 7.11 3.64
N VAL A 81 -8.79 6.39 2.65
CA VAL A 81 -8.53 6.94 1.32
C VAL A 81 -9.78 7.50 0.65
N ARG A 82 -10.95 6.91 0.95
CA ARG A 82 -12.26 7.33 0.44
C ARG A 82 -12.74 8.67 1.02
N ALA A 83 -12.22 9.07 2.17
CA ALA A 83 -12.54 10.33 2.83
C ALA A 83 -11.71 11.51 2.32
N LEU A 84 -10.70 11.26 1.49
CA LEU A 84 -9.84 12.29 0.92
C LEU A 84 -10.31 12.63 -0.50
N ASP A 85 -10.21 13.92 -0.82
CA ASP A 85 -10.51 14.41 -2.15
C ASP A 85 -9.33 14.17 -3.10
N PRO A 86 -9.44 13.30 -4.12
CA PRO A 86 -8.36 13.00 -5.07
C PRO A 86 -8.02 14.19 -5.99
N VAL A 87 -8.86 15.22 -6.04
CA VAL A 87 -8.59 16.46 -6.80
C VAL A 87 -8.20 17.63 -5.92
N HIS A 88 -7.79 17.38 -4.68
CA HIS A 88 -7.33 18.43 -3.76
C HIS A 88 -6.16 19.22 -4.33
N PRO A 89 -6.12 20.57 -4.22
CA PRO A 89 -5.11 21.43 -4.85
C PRO A 89 -3.64 21.08 -4.53
N ALA A 90 -3.36 20.51 -3.36
CA ALA A 90 -2.02 20.04 -3.01
C ALA A 90 -1.53 18.88 -3.90
N LEU A 91 -2.44 18.17 -4.56
CA LEU A 91 -2.12 17.04 -5.43
C LEU A 91 -1.80 17.46 -6.88
N ARG A 92 -1.95 18.75 -7.18
CA ARG A 92 -1.75 19.28 -8.54
C ARG A 92 -0.45 18.86 -9.20
N TYR A 93 0.61 18.72 -8.44
CA TYR A 93 1.96 18.43 -8.95
C TYR A 93 2.43 17.02 -8.57
N VAL A 94 1.51 16.11 -8.32
CA VAL A 94 1.81 14.69 -8.08
C VAL A 94 2.14 14.05 -9.43
N GLU A 95 3.27 13.34 -9.48
CA GLU A 95 3.76 12.68 -10.69
C GLU A 95 3.64 11.15 -10.62
N GLY A 96 3.55 10.59 -9.41
CA GLY A 96 3.46 9.15 -9.19
C GLY A 96 2.39 8.76 -8.19
N LEU A 97 1.79 7.59 -8.42
CA LEU A 97 0.82 6.98 -7.53
C LEU A 97 1.22 5.53 -7.26
N THR A 98 1.34 5.16 -5.98
CA THR A 98 1.50 3.77 -5.57
C THR A 98 0.29 3.33 -4.75
N VAL A 99 -0.15 2.08 -4.93
CA VAL A 99 -1.37 1.56 -4.30
C VAL A 99 -1.15 0.14 -3.82
N SER A 100 -1.60 -0.18 -2.60
CA SER A 100 -1.59 -1.55 -2.05
C SER A 100 -2.85 -1.80 -1.24
N ALA A 101 -3.99 -1.87 -1.95
CA ALA A 101 -5.29 -2.11 -1.32
C ALA A 101 -5.31 -3.45 -0.54
N PRO A 102 -6.14 -3.60 0.50
CA PRO A 102 -6.21 -4.82 1.30
C PRO A 102 -6.39 -6.09 0.46
N CYS A 103 -5.42 -7.01 0.53
CA CYS A 103 -5.37 -8.21 -0.32
C CYS A 103 -6.04 -9.46 0.29
N GLN A 104 -6.53 -9.39 1.54
CA GLN A 104 -7.03 -10.57 2.28
C GLN A 104 -8.27 -11.20 1.63
N VAL A 105 -9.10 -10.39 0.96
CA VAL A 105 -10.32 -10.84 0.27
C VAL A 105 -10.03 -11.67 -0.99
N TRP A 106 -8.85 -11.50 -1.58
CA TRP A 106 -8.37 -12.20 -2.77
C TRP A 106 -7.49 -13.41 -2.42
N SER A 107 -6.88 -13.40 -1.23
CA SER A 107 -5.88 -14.39 -0.84
C SER A 107 -6.50 -15.77 -0.60
N PRO A 108 -5.80 -16.87 -0.99
CA PRO A 108 -6.18 -18.24 -0.64
C PRO A 108 -6.28 -18.50 0.87
N ALA A 109 -5.64 -17.68 1.70
CA ALA A 109 -5.69 -17.78 3.15
C ALA A 109 -6.96 -17.16 3.76
N GLY A 110 -7.74 -16.37 2.97
CA GLY A 110 -8.99 -15.73 3.36
C GLY A 110 -10.22 -16.54 2.94
N LYS A 111 -11.40 -15.90 3.04
CA LYS A 111 -12.68 -16.49 2.60
C LYS A 111 -12.89 -16.46 1.08
N ARG A 112 -11.97 -15.84 0.33
CA ARG A 112 -12.05 -15.63 -1.12
C ARG A 112 -13.34 -14.93 -1.57
N ALA A 113 -13.86 -14.02 -0.76
CA ALA A 113 -15.07 -13.27 -1.08
C ALA A 113 -14.95 -12.52 -2.42
N GLY A 114 -13.76 -11.98 -2.72
CA GLY A 114 -13.51 -11.29 -3.99
C GLY A 114 -13.58 -12.16 -5.25
N HIS A 115 -13.59 -13.50 -5.13
CA HIS A 115 -13.73 -14.40 -6.28
C HIS A 115 -15.20 -14.77 -6.59
N GLN A 116 -16.16 -14.24 -5.84
CA GLN A 116 -17.58 -14.47 -6.13
C GLN A 116 -17.99 -13.60 -7.33
N GLU A 117 -18.74 -14.18 -8.24
CA GLU A 117 -19.14 -13.56 -9.51
C GLU A 117 -19.85 -12.21 -9.28
N ASP A 118 -20.87 -12.20 -8.41
CA ASP A 118 -21.62 -10.97 -8.06
C ASP A 118 -20.71 -9.84 -7.56
N ASN A 119 -19.65 -10.16 -6.81
CA ASN A 119 -18.70 -9.15 -6.34
C ASN A 119 -17.77 -8.64 -7.46
N ILE A 120 -17.41 -9.51 -8.39
CA ILE A 120 -16.62 -9.13 -9.56
C ILE A 120 -17.45 -8.22 -10.47
N GLU A 121 -18.71 -8.56 -10.75
CA GLU A 121 -19.62 -7.71 -11.54
C GLU A 121 -19.74 -6.32 -10.92
N LEU A 122 -20.09 -6.23 -9.64
CA LEU A 122 -20.17 -4.94 -8.94
C LEU A 122 -18.86 -4.13 -8.98
N LEU A 123 -17.73 -4.83 -8.94
CA LEU A 123 -16.42 -4.16 -9.02
C LEU A 123 -16.14 -3.62 -10.42
N LEU A 124 -16.48 -4.38 -11.48
CA LEU A 124 -16.35 -3.93 -12.86
C LEU A 124 -17.25 -2.73 -13.13
N ASP A 125 -18.50 -2.76 -12.67
CA ASP A 125 -19.42 -1.62 -12.75
C ASP A 125 -18.85 -0.38 -12.01
N THR A 126 -18.19 -0.61 -10.85
CA THR A 126 -17.52 0.47 -10.11
C THR A 126 -16.39 1.11 -10.95
N PHE A 127 -15.64 0.31 -11.70
CA PHE A 127 -14.58 0.82 -12.58
C PHE A 127 -15.14 1.63 -13.74
N THR A 128 -16.18 1.13 -14.40
CA THR A 128 -16.83 1.83 -15.49
C THR A 128 -17.39 3.17 -15.04
N LEU A 129 -18.14 3.21 -13.92
CA LEU A 129 -18.67 4.47 -13.36
C LEU A 129 -17.53 5.43 -12.96
N ALA A 130 -16.40 4.94 -12.46
CA ALA A 130 -15.26 5.79 -12.15
C ALA A 130 -14.62 6.39 -13.42
N CYS A 131 -14.57 5.61 -14.49
CA CYS A 131 -14.07 6.07 -15.78
C CYS A 131 -15.01 7.13 -16.37
N GLU A 132 -16.31 6.89 -16.41
CA GLU A 132 -17.33 7.84 -16.87
C GLU A 132 -17.27 9.16 -16.09
N ALA A 133 -17.12 9.12 -14.77
CA ALA A 133 -16.98 10.32 -13.95
C ALA A 133 -15.72 11.16 -14.27
N SER A 134 -14.73 10.57 -14.89
CA SER A 134 -13.48 11.25 -15.29
C SER A 134 -13.55 11.90 -16.67
N PHE A 135 -14.52 11.55 -17.50
CA PHE A 135 -14.70 12.16 -18.81
C PHE A 135 -15.54 13.45 -18.71
N GLY A 136 -15.13 14.47 -19.46
CA GLY A 136 -15.98 15.62 -19.74
C GLY A 136 -17.01 15.24 -20.81
N HIS A 137 -18.25 15.64 -20.62
CA HIS A 137 -19.26 15.55 -21.66
C HIS A 137 -19.12 16.72 -22.65
N TYR A 138 -19.01 16.38 -23.93
CA TYR A 138 -19.13 17.37 -24.98
C TYR A 138 -20.64 17.53 -25.33
N HIS A 139 -21.22 18.66 -24.96
CA HIS A 139 -22.58 18.98 -25.37
C HIS A 139 -22.55 19.66 -26.73
N ASP A 140 -22.94 18.93 -27.77
CA ASP A 140 -23.22 19.52 -29.07
C ASP A 140 -24.70 19.99 -29.08
N THR A 141 -24.93 21.21 -29.52
CA THR A 141 -26.27 21.89 -29.53
C THR A 141 -27.34 21.19 -30.34
N GLY A 142 -27.17 19.93 -30.70
CA GLY A 142 -28.12 19.22 -31.55
C GLY A 142 -28.57 17.86 -31.10
N ALA A 143 -27.80 17.13 -30.32
CA ALA A 143 -28.16 15.77 -30.01
C ALA A 143 -27.31 15.20 -28.88
N CYS A 144 -27.68 15.48 -27.65
CA CYS A 144 -27.45 14.50 -26.62
C CYS A 144 -28.53 13.43 -26.86
N GLU A 145 -28.16 12.27 -27.46
CA GLU A 145 -29.10 11.17 -27.72
C GLU A 145 -29.75 10.63 -26.45
N ASP A 146 -29.16 10.94 -25.28
CA ASP A 146 -29.63 10.57 -23.94
C ASP A 146 -29.88 11.80 -23.05
N ALA A 147 -30.66 12.78 -23.53
CA ALA A 147 -31.05 13.98 -22.76
C ALA A 147 -31.75 13.64 -21.42
N ASP A 148 -32.35 12.46 -21.31
CA ASP A 148 -33.01 11.97 -20.09
C ASP A 148 -32.03 11.43 -19.03
N ILE A 149 -30.78 11.16 -19.40
CA ILE A 149 -29.74 10.59 -18.53
C ILE A 149 -28.66 11.65 -18.20
N CYS A 150 -28.48 12.62 -19.07
CA CYS A 150 -27.49 13.67 -18.83
C CYS A 150 -28.02 14.69 -17.82
N GLY A 151 -27.53 14.62 -16.57
CA GLY A 151 -27.91 15.55 -15.50
C GLY A 151 -27.61 17.03 -15.79
N ILE A 152 -26.87 17.33 -16.87
CA ILE A 152 -26.56 18.70 -17.32
C ILE A 152 -27.54 19.15 -18.39
N CYS A 153 -27.87 18.30 -19.36
CA CYS A 153 -28.90 18.63 -20.38
C CYS A 153 -30.29 18.71 -19.78
N SER A 154 -30.54 18.05 -18.65
CA SER A 154 -31.81 18.11 -17.89
C SER A 154 -31.85 19.24 -16.87
N ASP A 155 -30.77 20.02 -16.68
CA ASP A 155 -30.77 21.19 -15.79
C ASP A 155 -31.62 22.33 -16.40
N PRO A 156 -32.72 22.77 -15.77
CA PRO A 156 -33.56 23.85 -16.26
C PRO A 156 -32.83 25.20 -16.37
N GLY A 157 -31.66 25.35 -15.81
CA GLY A 157 -30.81 26.53 -15.89
C GLY A 157 -29.79 26.51 -17.04
N TRP A 158 -29.71 25.44 -17.80
CA TRP A 158 -28.74 25.33 -18.90
C TRP A 158 -29.19 26.21 -20.09
N ASP A 159 -28.30 27.11 -20.50
CA ASP A 159 -28.59 28.10 -21.55
C ASP A 159 -28.36 27.61 -22.99
N GLY A 160 -28.11 26.34 -23.18
CA GLY A 160 -27.93 25.75 -24.51
C GLY A 160 -26.61 26.10 -25.20
N TYR A 161 -25.64 26.63 -24.47
CA TYR A 161 -24.34 27.01 -25.03
C TYR A 161 -23.46 25.77 -25.25
N ASN A 162 -22.83 25.68 -26.43
CA ASN A 162 -21.80 24.69 -26.72
C ASN A 162 -20.65 24.86 -25.74
N GLY A 163 -20.61 24.08 -24.69
CA GLY A 163 -19.54 24.10 -23.72
C GLY A 163 -19.10 22.68 -23.38
N PHE A 164 -17.79 22.42 -23.46
CA PHE A 164 -17.19 21.30 -22.78
C PHE A 164 -17.34 21.56 -21.28
N THR A 165 -18.29 20.91 -20.64
CA THR A 165 -18.29 20.83 -19.18
C THR A 165 -17.21 19.86 -18.81
N GLY A 166 -16.19 20.35 -18.13
CA GLY A 166 -15.12 19.51 -17.62
C GLY A 166 -15.67 18.34 -16.79
N PRO A 167 -14.89 17.29 -16.58
CA PRO A 167 -15.31 16.11 -15.87
C PRO A 167 -15.90 16.49 -14.50
N LEU A 168 -17.03 15.88 -14.12
CA LEU A 168 -17.69 16.12 -12.83
C LEU A 168 -16.78 15.76 -11.66
N LEU A 169 -15.88 14.76 -11.85
CA LEU A 169 -14.90 14.25 -10.87
C LEU A 169 -15.53 13.93 -9.50
N THR A 170 -16.82 13.59 -9.51
CA THR A 170 -17.54 13.08 -8.35
C THR A 170 -17.60 11.56 -8.47
N PHE A 171 -16.94 10.85 -7.57
CA PHE A 171 -16.85 9.39 -7.60
C PHE A 171 -17.82 8.72 -6.62
N ASP A 172 -18.82 9.47 -6.11
CA ASP A 172 -19.76 8.98 -5.11
C ASP A 172 -20.65 7.87 -5.68
N GLU A 173 -21.02 7.95 -6.96
CA GLU A 173 -21.82 6.92 -7.62
C GLU A 173 -21.03 5.62 -7.73
N ALA A 174 -19.81 5.65 -8.23
CA ALA A 174 -18.93 4.49 -8.27
C ALA A 174 -18.72 3.88 -6.87
N ARG A 175 -18.44 4.72 -5.87
CA ARG A 175 -18.27 4.28 -4.49
C ARG A 175 -19.54 3.73 -3.84
N SER A 176 -20.74 4.12 -4.33
CA SER A 176 -22.03 3.64 -3.81
C SER A 176 -22.29 2.14 -4.06
N LEU A 177 -21.59 1.53 -5.01
CA LEU A 177 -21.66 0.10 -5.26
C LEU A 177 -20.86 -0.73 -4.24
N VAL A 178 -19.82 -0.16 -3.64
CA VAL A 178 -18.92 -0.88 -2.70
C VAL A 178 -19.67 -1.46 -1.50
N PRO A 179 -20.61 -0.77 -0.81
CA PRO A 179 -21.39 -1.36 0.28
C PRO A 179 -22.31 -2.51 -0.12
N GLN A 180 -22.56 -2.72 -1.41
CA GLN A 180 -23.37 -3.82 -1.93
C GLN A 180 -22.55 -5.11 -2.06
N MET A 181 -21.23 -5.04 -2.06
CA MET A 181 -20.34 -6.20 -2.08
C MET A 181 -20.40 -6.95 -0.75
N SER A 182 -20.18 -8.25 -0.78
CA SER A 182 -20.20 -9.11 0.42
C SER A 182 -19.11 -8.75 1.46
N ASP A 183 -18.07 -8.05 1.04
CA ASP A 183 -17.01 -7.49 1.87
C ASP A 183 -16.51 -6.19 1.22
N GLU A 184 -16.72 -5.05 1.86
CA GLU A 184 -16.36 -3.73 1.32
C GLU A 184 -14.87 -3.59 0.94
N ARG A 185 -13.99 -4.43 1.51
CA ARG A 185 -12.57 -4.43 1.15
C ARG A 185 -12.31 -4.84 -0.29
N ILE A 186 -13.27 -5.52 -0.94
CA ILE A 186 -13.20 -5.85 -2.37
C ILE A 186 -13.17 -4.58 -3.20
N GLY A 187 -14.05 -3.63 -2.90
CA GLY A 187 -14.17 -2.37 -3.62
C GLY A 187 -13.01 -1.40 -3.40
N LEU A 188 -12.17 -1.61 -2.35
CA LEU A 188 -11.04 -0.72 -2.11
C LEU A 188 -9.98 -0.72 -3.22
N ILE A 189 -9.93 -1.77 -4.05
CA ILE A 189 -9.05 -1.80 -5.21
C ILE A 189 -9.45 -0.74 -6.26
N ALA A 190 -10.73 -0.34 -6.32
CA ALA A 190 -11.21 0.68 -7.23
C ALA A 190 -10.58 2.06 -6.95
N GLU A 191 -10.11 2.31 -5.73
CA GLU A 191 -9.43 3.57 -5.42
C GLU A 191 -8.12 3.76 -6.23
N SER A 192 -7.49 2.67 -6.71
CA SER A 192 -6.35 2.76 -7.62
C SER A 192 -6.73 3.45 -8.94
N LEU A 193 -7.88 3.08 -9.48
CA LEU A 193 -8.42 3.65 -10.71
C LEU A 193 -8.98 5.05 -10.45
N ILE A 194 -9.83 5.23 -9.44
CA ILE A 194 -10.45 6.51 -9.08
C ILE A 194 -9.38 7.61 -8.92
N TRP A 195 -8.33 7.35 -8.13
CA TRP A 195 -7.27 8.34 -7.92
C TRP A 195 -6.46 8.61 -9.18
N SER A 196 -6.18 7.59 -9.97
CA SER A 196 -5.46 7.74 -11.25
C SER A 196 -6.26 8.62 -12.23
N LEU A 197 -7.54 8.32 -12.39
CA LEU A 197 -8.44 9.04 -13.28
C LEU A 197 -8.67 10.49 -12.82
N ALA A 198 -8.93 10.68 -11.53
CA ALA A 198 -9.15 12.01 -10.94
C ALA A 198 -7.94 12.95 -11.12
N LEU A 199 -6.76 12.46 -10.76
CA LEU A 199 -5.53 13.24 -10.89
C LEU A 199 -5.20 13.57 -12.34
N THR A 200 -5.39 12.61 -13.25
CA THR A 200 -5.16 12.79 -14.68
C THR A 200 -6.13 13.79 -15.29
N ALA A 201 -7.43 13.61 -15.05
CA ALA A 201 -8.46 14.47 -15.62
C ALA A 201 -8.40 15.91 -15.08
N ARG A 202 -8.02 16.08 -13.80
CA ARG A 202 -8.00 17.42 -13.17
C ARG A 202 -6.71 18.19 -13.42
N TYR A 203 -5.55 17.52 -13.39
CA TYR A 203 -4.26 18.20 -13.34
C TYR A 203 -3.27 17.80 -14.43
N ASP A 204 -3.46 16.63 -15.06
CA ASP A 204 -2.61 16.06 -16.12
C ASP A 204 -1.11 15.97 -15.76
N ASN A 205 -0.78 15.92 -14.46
CA ASN A 205 0.60 15.81 -13.99
C ASN A 205 0.97 14.39 -13.56
N LEU A 206 -0.01 13.53 -13.30
CA LEU A 206 0.25 12.14 -12.95
C LEU A 206 0.84 11.40 -14.16
N ARG A 207 2.04 10.89 -14.01
CA ARG A 207 2.82 10.27 -15.10
C ARG A 207 2.82 8.76 -15.05
N TRP A 208 2.68 8.20 -13.84
CA TRP A 208 2.74 6.76 -13.65
C TRP A 208 1.95 6.30 -12.43
N MET A 209 1.53 5.04 -12.48
CA MET A 209 0.92 4.34 -11.37
C MET A 209 1.54 2.95 -11.22
N ALA A 210 1.68 2.49 -9.97
CA ALA A 210 2.04 1.12 -9.63
C ALA A 210 1.12 0.60 -8.53
N MET A 211 0.52 -0.56 -8.75
CA MET A 211 -0.35 -1.24 -7.80
C MET A 211 0.24 -2.61 -7.43
N GLU A 212 0.30 -2.92 -6.14
CA GLU A 212 0.63 -4.26 -5.64
C GLU A 212 -0.63 -4.96 -5.15
N GLN A 213 -0.77 -6.25 -5.47
CA GLN A 213 -1.89 -7.02 -4.99
C GLN A 213 -1.55 -8.53 -4.88
N SER A 214 -2.44 -9.30 -4.26
CA SER A 214 -2.36 -10.76 -4.22
C SER A 214 -2.19 -11.35 -5.63
N SER A 215 -1.24 -12.29 -5.80
CA SER A 215 -1.10 -13.04 -7.06
C SER A 215 -2.32 -13.93 -7.39
N ALA A 216 -3.32 -13.96 -6.51
CA ALA A 216 -4.59 -14.65 -6.75
C ALA A 216 -5.71 -13.68 -7.13
N LEU A 217 -5.43 -12.39 -7.35
CA LEU A 217 -6.41 -11.45 -7.93
C LEU A 217 -6.81 -11.97 -9.32
N PRO A 218 -8.12 -12.07 -9.65
CA PRO A 218 -8.55 -12.52 -10.97
C PRO A 218 -8.01 -11.65 -12.10
N GLU A 219 -7.57 -12.24 -13.19
CA GLU A 219 -7.06 -11.53 -14.37
C GLU A 219 -8.09 -10.55 -14.93
N VAL A 220 -9.39 -10.93 -14.96
CA VAL A 220 -10.47 -10.05 -15.43
C VAL A 220 -10.51 -8.71 -14.68
N VAL A 221 -10.12 -8.66 -13.40
CA VAL A 221 -10.06 -7.41 -12.64
C VAL A 221 -8.85 -6.58 -13.04
N LEU A 222 -7.72 -7.22 -13.31
CA LEU A 222 -6.50 -6.57 -13.78
C LEU A 222 -6.66 -6.02 -15.20
N ASP A 223 -7.27 -6.82 -16.08
CA ASP A 223 -7.58 -6.45 -17.46
C ASP A 223 -8.50 -5.21 -17.47
N ALA A 224 -9.58 -5.25 -16.69
CA ALA A 224 -10.50 -4.12 -16.59
C ALA A 224 -9.83 -2.83 -16.11
N ILE A 225 -8.98 -2.87 -15.07
CA ILE A 225 -8.23 -1.68 -14.64
C ILE A 225 -7.33 -1.17 -15.79
N SER A 226 -6.67 -2.10 -16.51
CA SER A 226 -5.78 -1.74 -17.61
C SER A 226 -6.55 -1.13 -18.78
N GLU A 227 -7.71 -1.67 -19.11
CA GLU A 227 -8.60 -1.19 -20.18
C GLU A 227 -9.14 0.21 -19.85
N GLU A 228 -9.66 0.43 -18.65
CA GLU A 228 -10.20 1.73 -18.25
C GLU A 228 -9.11 2.82 -18.22
N LEU A 229 -7.89 2.49 -17.80
CA LEU A 229 -6.76 3.43 -17.91
C LEU A 229 -6.44 3.77 -19.36
N GLN A 230 -6.46 2.77 -20.27
CA GLN A 230 -6.21 3.02 -21.70
C GLN A 230 -7.34 3.83 -22.35
N ILE A 231 -8.60 3.58 -21.98
CA ILE A 231 -9.74 4.40 -22.38
C ILE A 231 -9.53 5.86 -21.94
N ALA A 232 -8.96 6.07 -20.75
CA ALA A 232 -8.62 7.40 -20.22
C ALA A 232 -7.28 7.95 -20.74
N ASP A 233 -6.85 7.55 -21.95
CA ASP A 233 -5.65 8.00 -22.65
C ASP A 233 -4.31 7.70 -21.93
N TRP A 234 -4.25 6.69 -21.08
CA TRP A 234 -2.95 6.21 -20.63
C TRP A 234 -2.26 5.43 -21.74
N CYS A 235 -0.99 5.73 -21.95
CA CYS A 235 -0.20 5.16 -23.05
C CYS A 235 -0.08 3.63 -22.93
N SER A 236 0.04 3.13 -21.71
CA SER A 236 0.05 1.69 -21.43
C SER A 236 -0.31 1.39 -19.97
N ALA A 237 -0.96 0.27 -19.77
CA ALA A 237 -1.13 -0.38 -18.47
C ALA A 237 -0.97 -1.88 -18.68
N ASP A 238 -0.17 -2.54 -17.82
CA ASP A 238 0.12 -3.96 -17.93
C ASP A 238 0.53 -4.52 -16.56
N TYR A 239 0.52 -5.84 -16.39
CA TYR A 239 0.79 -6.45 -15.10
C TYR A 239 1.62 -7.72 -15.19
N GLN A 240 2.32 -8.03 -14.10
CA GLN A 240 3.10 -9.25 -13.97
C GLN A 240 3.13 -9.74 -12.52
N VAL A 241 3.13 -11.07 -12.36
CA VAL A 241 3.40 -11.71 -11.07
C VAL A 241 4.91 -11.82 -10.86
N LEU A 242 5.39 -11.27 -9.76
CA LEU A 242 6.79 -11.33 -9.34
C LEU A 242 6.91 -12.14 -8.03
N ASP A 243 8.06 -12.77 -7.82
CA ASP A 243 8.43 -13.38 -6.55
C ASP A 243 9.68 -12.66 -5.99
N ALA A 244 9.59 -12.17 -4.78
CA ALA A 244 10.70 -11.47 -4.14
C ALA A 244 11.96 -12.34 -3.98
N ALA A 245 11.82 -13.66 -3.96
CA ALA A 245 12.95 -14.59 -3.96
C ALA A 245 13.81 -14.48 -5.23
N ASP A 246 13.25 -14.05 -6.36
CA ASP A 246 13.96 -13.92 -7.63
C ASP A 246 15.04 -12.85 -7.62
N VAL A 247 15.01 -11.94 -6.65
CA VAL A 247 16.00 -10.88 -6.46
C VAL A 247 16.82 -11.05 -5.17
N GLY A 248 16.79 -12.24 -4.56
CA GLY A 248 17.64 -12.59 -3.40
C GLY A 248 17.00 -12.33 -2.03
N VAL A 249 15.69 -12.10 -1.93
CA VAL A 249 14.97 -12.07 -0.65
C VAL A 249 14.86 -13.50 -0.09
N ALA A 250 15.01 -13.65 1.23
CA ALA A 250 15.04 -14.97 1.88
C ALA A 250 13.68 -15.66 2.03
N ALA A 251 12.63 -15.11 1.44
CA ALA A 251 11.30 -15.70 1.44
C ALA A 251 10.61 -15.56 0.08
N HIS A 252 9.87 -16.59 -0.28
CA HIS A 252 8.94 -16.50 -1.38
C HIS A 252 7.79 -15.55 -1.02
N ARG A 253 7.59 -14.52 -1.86
CA ARG A 253 6.43 -13.64 -1.76
C ARG A 253 5.97 -13.27 -3.16
N ARG A 254 5.02 -14.05 -3.66
CA ARG A 254 4.44 -13.83 -4.98
C ARG A 254 3.33 -12.80 -4.90
N ARG A 255 3.47 -11.74 -5.70
CA ARG A 255 2.49 -10.66 -5.82
C ARG A 255 2.32 -10.28 -7.28
N VAL A 256 1.13 -9.83 -7.65
CA VAL A 256 0.92 -9.18 -8.93
C VAL A 256 1.20 -7.69 -8.77
N TYR A 257 1.90 -7.15 -9.75
CA TYR A 257 2.15 -5.71 -9.89
C TYR A 257 1.55 -5.25 -11.20
N LEU A 258 0.58 -4.34 -11.12
CA LEU A 258 0.04 -3.63 -12.26
C LEU A 258 0.76 -2.27 -12.32
N VAL A 259 1.28 -1.94 -13.49
CA VAL A 259 2.02 -0.71 -13.75
C VAL A 259 1.42 0.01 -14.95
N ALA A 260 1.30 1.33 -14.85
CA ALA A 260 0.76 2.14 -15.93
C ALA A 260 1.61 3.39 -16.16
N GLY A 261 1.76 3.76 -17.43
CA GLY A 261 2.44 4.97 -17.88
C GLY A 261 1.51 5.87 -18.67
N ARG A 262 1.38 7.14 -18.23
CA ARG A 262 0.50 8.11 -18.86
C ARG A 262 1.02 8.53 -20.26
N HIS A 263 2.31 8.83 -20.37
CA HIS A 263 2.92 9.37 -21.61
C HIS A 263 4.05 8.48 -22.14
N HIS A 264 4.18 7.27 -21.65
CA HIS A 264 5.21 6.32 -22.06
C HIS A 264 4.75 4.88 -21.88
N TYR A 265 5.33 3.99 -22.66
CA TYR A 265 5.09 2.56 -22.49
C TYR A 265 5.88 2.01 -21.32
N VAL A 266 5.22 1.27 -20.45
CA VAL A 266 5.86 0.48 -19.38
C VAL A 266 6.60 -0.72 -20.00
N ASN A 267 7.63 -1.21 -19.30
CA ASN A 267 8.43 -2.35 -19.78
C ASN A 267 8.52 -3.43 -18.69
N LEU A 268 7.63 -4.41 -18.74
CA LEU A 268 7.60 -5.51 -17.75
C LEU A 268 8.89 -6.34 -17.79
N GLN A 269 9.53 -6.49 -18.96
CA GLN A 269 10.77 -7.25 -19.07
C GLN A 269 11.92 -6.61 -18.28
N ALA A 270 11.92 -5.29 -18.14
CA ALA A 270 12.93 -4.57 -17.38
C ALA A 270 12.82 -4.76 -15.85
N MET A 271 11.77 -5.43 -15.38
CA MET A 271 11.67 -5.90 -14.00
C MET A 271 12.40 -7.24 -13.78
N GLN A 272 12.77 -7.94 -14.82
CA GLN A 272 13.54 -9.18 -14.69
C GLN A 272 15.00 -8.85 -14.41
N PRO A 273 15.67 -9.55 -13.46
CA PRO A 273 17.10 -9.37 -13.28
C PRO A 273 17.85 -9.77 -14.56
N SER A 274 18.90 -9.03 -14.88
CA SER A 274 19.74 -9.27 -16.08
C SER A 274 20.42 -10.64 -16.05
N GLU A 275 20.72 -11.13 -14.85
CA GLU A 275 21.28 -12.45 -14.58
C GLU A 275 20.49 -13.13 -13.45
N PRO A 276 20.35 -14.47 -13.48
CA PRO A 276 19.67 -15.18 -12.41
C PRO A 276 20.33 -14.92 -11.05
N VAL A 277 19.57 -14.43 -10.09
CA VAL A 277 20.03 -14.21 -8.72
C VAL A 277 19.83 -15.50 -7.93
N PRO A 278 20.90 -16.08 -7.31
CA PRO A 278 20.74 -17.25 -6.45
C PRO A 278 19.76 -16.97 -5.31
N GLY A 279 18.81 -17.88 -5.10
CA GLY A 279 17.89 -17.78 -3.98
C GLY A 279 18.65 -17.82 -2.65
N ARG A 280 18.39 -16.87 -1.77
CA ARG A 280 18.96 -16.83 -0.43
C ARG A 280 18.20 -17.76 0.49
N THR A 281 18.91 -18.57 1.27
CA THR A 281 18.30 -19.40 2.29
C THR A 281 17.94 -18.56 3.53
N LEU A 282 16.98 -19.05 4.31
CA LEU A 282 16.60 -18.38 5.54
C LEU A 282 17.75 -18.40 6.57
N ALA A 283 18.50 -19.52 6.64
CA ALA A 283 19.66 -19.64 7.52
C ALA A 283 20.75 -18.62 7.17
N GLU A 284 21.07 -18.46 5.89
CA GLU A 284 22.01 -17.42 5.43
C GLU A 284 21.51 -16.01 5.82
N ALA A 285 20.25 -15.70 5.58
CA ALA A 285 19.68 -14.39 5.87
C ALA A 285 19.69 -14.04 7.37
N LEU A 286 19.49 -15.03 8.23
CA LEU A 286 19.40 -14.84 9.69
C LEU A 286 20.68 -15.17 10.45
N GLY A 287 21.70 -15.69 9.75
CA GLY A 287 22.95 -16.15 10.37
C GLY A 287 22.74 -17.35 11.30
N TRP A 288 21.82 -18.22 10.97
CA TRP A 288 21.50 -19.40 11.77
C TRP A 288 22.41 -20.57 11.44
N PRO A 289 22.65 -21.50 12.38
CA PRO A 289 23.40 -22.73 12.14
C PRO A 289 22.76 -23.59 11.04
N GLU A 290 23.56 -24.39 10.37
CA GLU A 290 23.09 -25.44 9.46
C GLU A 290 22.16 -26.42 10.17
N GLY A 291 21.19 -26.95 9.43
CA GLY A 291 20.26 -27.98 9.92
C GLY A 291 19.12 -27.43 10.77
N VAL A 292 19.06 -26.14 11.05
CA VAL A 292 17.90 -25.54 11.76
C VAL A 292 16.63 -25.78 10.99
N ARG A 293 15.60 -26.23 11.68
CA ARG A 293 14.25 -26.41 11.15
C ARG A 293 13.29 -25.43 11.82
N VAL A 294 12.39 -24.87 11.04
CA VAL A 294 11.37 -23.92 11.52
C VAL A 294 10.02 -24.61 11.54
N ASN A 295 9.33 -24.52 12.68
CA ASN A 295 7.93 -24.95 12.79
C ASN A 295 7.01 -23.74 12.67
N THR A 296 6.07 -23.79 11.72
CA THR A 296 5.16 -22.69 11.40
C THR A 296 3.82 -22.73 12.14
N ARG A 297 3.62 -23.71 13.06
CA ARG A 297 2.34 -23.97 13.73
C ARG A 297 1.13 -24.11 12.79
N GLY A 298 1.35 -24.50 11.53
CA GLY A 298 0.26 -24.71 10.59
C GLY A 298 -0.58 -25.94 10.95
N THR A 299 -1.68 -26.15 10.26
CA THR A 299 -2.64 -27.25 10.50
C THR A 299 -2.45 -28.44 9.56
N ARG A 300 -1.41 -28.44 8.72
CA ARG A 300 -1.17 -29.53 7.76
C ARG A 300 -0.87 -30.84 8.50
N ARG A 301 -1.67 -31.87 8.23
CA ARG A 301 -1.53 -33.22 8.79
C ARG A 301 -0.74 -34.19 7.89
N THR A 302 -0.13 -33.68 6.81
CA THR A 302 0.67 -34.54 5.89
C THR A 302 2.05 -34.81 6.44
N SER A 303 2.68 -35.91 6.00
CA SER A 303 4.05 -36.28 6.38
C SER A 303 5.02 -35.13 6.12
N GLY A 304 5.79 -34.73 7.12
CA GLY A 304 6.63 -33.54 7.12
C GLY A 304 6.03 -32.37 7.91
N GLY A 305 4.75 -32.41 8.25
CA GLY A 305 4.07 -31.47 9.16
C GLY A 305 4.13 -30.02 8.69
N ASN A 306 4.32 -29.13 9.66
CA ASN A 306 4.40 -27.68 9.46
C ASN A 306 5.83 -27.17 9.54
N GLU A 307 6.79 -28.04 9.28
CA GLU A 307 8.21 -27.77 9.40
C GLU A 307 8.87 -27.65 8.04
N PHE A 308 9.84 -26.75 7.97
CA PHE A 308 10.72 -26.64 6.81
C PHE A 308 12.17 -26.38 7.29
N PRO A 309 13.19 -26.84 6.53
CA PRO A 309 14.58 -26.56 6.84
C PRO A 309 14.89 -25.10 6.51
N ALA A 310 15.68 -24.45 7.38
CA ALA A 310 16.13 -23.07 7.15
C ALA A 310 17.18 -22.97 6.02
N ASP A 311 17.73 -24.09 5.57
CA ASP A 311 18.71 -24.19 4.47
C ASP A 311 18.08 -23.99 3.07
N ARG A 312 16.90 -23.42 3.01
CA ARG A 312 16.23 -22.98 1.79
C ARG A 312 15.49 -21.66 2.01
N THR A 313 15.08 -21.03 0.91
CA THR A 313 14.19 -19.87 0.93
C THR A 313 12.91 -20.18 1.70
N ALA A 314 12.51 -19.30 2.62
CA ALA A 314 11.32 -19.48 3.44
C ALA A 314 10.05 -19.51 2.58
N PRO A 315 9.02 -20.26 2.97
CA PRO A 315 7.71 -20.15 2.35
C PRO A 315 7.11 -18.78 2.60
N GLY A 316 6.09 -18.41 1.82
CA GLY A 316 5.42 -17.12 1.93
C GLY A 316 5.01 -16.76 3.37
N THR A 317 5.41 -15.61 3.80
CA THR A 317 5.14 -15.09 5.15
C THR A 317 3.72 -14.55 5.26
N THR A 318 3.08 -14.84 6.39
CA THR A 318 1.77 -14.31 6.79
C THR A 318 1.86 -13.81 8.23
N SER A 319 0.83 -13.17 8.74
CA SER A 319 0.78 -12.75 10.16
C SER A 319 0.98 -13.91 11.15
N LYS A 320 0.87 -15.17 10.70
CA LYS A 320 1.17 -16.38 11.50
C LYS A 320 2.65 -16.52 11.83
N ILE A 321 3.56 -15.77 11.17
CA ILE A 321 5.00 -15.72 11.49
C ILE A 321 5.25 -15.41 12.96
N ARG A 322 4.36 -14.69 13.63
CA ARG A 322 4.40 -14.46 15.08
C ARG A 322 4.49 -15.73 15.92
N GLY A 323 4.04 -16.85 15.36
CA GLY A 323 4.00 -18.16 16.01
C GLY A 323 5.13 -19.09 15.59
N TRP A 324 6.01 -18.69 14.69
CA TRP A 324 7.12 -19.52 14.24
C TRP A 324 8.15 -19.71 15.35
N TYR A 325 8.78 -20.89 15.39
CA TYR A 325 9.82 -21.26 16.37
C TYR A 325 10.74 -22.34 15.78
N TRP A 326 11.90 -22.55 16.38
CA TRP A 326 12.77 -23.64 15.98
C TRP A 326 12.13 -24.98 16.35
N ALA A 327 12.14 -25.93 15.44
CA ALA A 327 11.46 -27.21 15.64
C ALA A 327 11.98 -27.99 16.84
N ASP A 328 13.29 -27.91 17.10
CA ASP A 328 13.98 -28.60 18.19
C ASP A 328 13.96 -27.80 19.52
N ASP A 329 13.58 -26.52 19.48
CA ASP A 329 13.47 -25.65 20.63
C ASP A 329 12.23 -24.75 20.56
N LYS A 330 11.15 -25.17 21.20
CA LYS A 330 9.87 -24.44 21.20
C LYS A 330 9.93 -23.06 21.87
N ASP A 331 10.91 -22.83 22.72
CA ASP A 331 11.10 -21.57 23.40
C ASP A 331 11.87 -20.57 22.55
N ARG A 332 12.61 -21.04 21.57
CA ARG A 332 13.29 -20.23 20.57
C ARG A 332 12.29 -19.78 19.49
N LYS A 333 11.51 -18.76 19.82
CA LYS A 333 10.53 -18.14 18.91
C LYS A 333 11.21 -17.16 17.97
N TYR A 334 10.67 -17.03 16.77
CA TYR A 334 11.03 -15.95 15.86
C TYR A 334 10.91 -14.60 16.56
N THR A 335 11.89 -13.73 16.42
CA THR A 335 11.80 -12.33 16.84
C THR A 335 11.08 -11.49 15.77
N VAL A 336 10.64 -10.28 16.10
CA VAL A 336 10.13 -9.33 15.09
C VAL A 336 11.25 -8.90 14.12
N PRO A 337 12.48 -8.60 14.57
CA PRO A 337 13.61 -8.35 13.68
C PRO A 337 13.93 -9.49 12.73
N GLU A 338 13.90 -10.76 13.17
CA GLU A 338 14.09 -11.91 12.28
C GLU A 338 12.98 -12.00 11.23
N ALA A 339 11.74 -11.73 11.63
CA ALA A 339 10.63 -11.67 10.71
C ALA A 339 10.78 -10.51 9.71
N ALA A 340 11.36 -9.37 10.13
CA ALA A 340 11.68 -8.24 9.26
C ALA A 340 12.74 -8.63 8.22
N LEU A 341 13.85 -9.21 8.65
CA LEU A 341 14.90 -9.70 7.72
C LEU A 341 14.35 -10.72 6.71
N THR A 342 13.42 -11.58 7.13
CA THR A 342 12.82 -12.58 6.24
C THR A 342 12.14 -11.94 5.02
N VAL A 343 11.63 -10.71 5.16
CA VAL A 343 10.97 -9.94 4.10
C VAL A 343 11.79 -8.73 3.65
N ALA A 344 13.12 -8.80 3.83
CA ALA A 344 14.06 -7.76 3.43
C ALA A 344 13.75 -6.37 4.02
N MET A 345 13.20 -6.31 5.24
CA MET A 345 13.11 -5.10 6.03
C MET A 345 14.26 -5.00 7.03
N PRO A 346 14.73 -3.79 7.39
CA PRO A 346 15.80 -3.63 8.37
C PRO A 346 15.45 -4.28 9.73
N ALA A 347 16.43 -4.90 10.37
CA ALA A 347 16.24 -5.53 11.67
C ALA A 347 15.85 -4.54 12.76
N ASP A 348 16.32 -3.31 12.67
CA ASP A 348 16.07 -2.17 13.57
C ASP A 348 14.90 -1.29 13.12
N TYR A 349 14.12 -1.73 12.15
CA TYR A 349 12.96 -0.96 11.70
C TYR A 349 12.00 -0.71 12.87
N PRO A 350 11.51 0.52 13.06
CA PRO A 350 10.87 0.95 14.31
C PRO A 350 9.40 0.51 14.41
N TRP A 351 9.14 -0.79 14.44
CA TRP A 351 7.80 -1.36 14.52
C TRP A 351 7.05 -0.87 15.75
N THR A 352 5.87 -0.32 15.54
CA THR A 352 4.97 0.19 16.59
C THR A 352 3.80 -0.75 16.81
N GLY A 353 3.29 -0.80 18.04
CA GLY A 353 2.19 -1.66 18.45
C GLY A 353 2.66 -2.97 19.09
N SER A 354 1.74 -3.89 19.27
CA SER A 354 2.04 -5.21 19.83
C SER A 354 2.85 -6.07 18.84
N ARG A 355 3.52 -7.14 19.36
CA ARG A 355 4.15 -8.14 18.50
C ARG A 355 3.20 -8.69 17.42
N SER A 356 1.92 -8.86 17.74
CA SER A 356 0.93 -9.31 16.76
C SER A 356 0.68 -8.27 15.68
N SER A 357 0.63 -6.99 16.07
CA SER A 357 0.50 -5.86 15.13
C SER A 357 1.73 -5.76 14.23
N ALA A 358 2.95 -5.82 14.78
CA ALA A 358 4.17 -5.80 13.98
C ALA A 358 4.24 -6.96 12.97
N CYS A 359 3.87 -8.16 13.37
CA CYS A 359 3.81 -9.31 12.46
C CYS A 359 2.69 -9.19 11.40
N GLN A 360 1.60 -8.49 11.70
CA GLN A 360 0.57 -8.18 10.70
C GLN A 360 1.09 -7.17 9.69
N GLN A 361 1.73 -6.09 10.15
CA GLN A 361 2.37 -5.09 9.29
C GLN A 361 3.40 -5.75 8.35
N LEU A 362 4.24 -6.67 8.86
CA LEU A 362 5.20 -7.45 8.06
C LEU A 362 4.52 -8.38 7.04
N ALA A 363 3.34 -8.89 7.36
CA ALA A 363 2.58 -9.73 6.42
C ALA A 363 1.95 -8.93 5.29
N ASP A 364 1.59 -7.68 5.55
CA ASP A 364 0.87 -6.82 4.60
C ASP A 364 1.80 -5.87 3.83
N ILE A 365 3.08 -5.78 4.22
CA ILE A 365 4.04 -4.83 3.62
C ILE A 365 4.36 -5.19 2.16
N VAL A 366 4.51 -4.18 1.33
CA VAL A 366 5.19 -4.31 0.02
C VAL A 366 6.68 -4.49 0.27
N ILE A 367 7.29 -5.49 -0.37
CA ILE A 367 8.73 -5.75 -0.22
C ILE A 367 9.52 -4.59 -0.86
N PRO A 368 10.46 -3.95 -0.15
CA PRO A 368 11.19 -2.80 -0.69
C PRO A 368 11.95 -3.08 -1.98
N THR A 369 12.54 -4.28 -2.12
CA THR A 369 13.23 -4.67 -3.34
C THR A 369 12.29 -4.74 -4.54
N GLU A 370 11.07 -5.23 -4.34
CA GLU A 370 10.06 -5.29 -5.39
C GLU A 370 9.56 -3.88 -5.77
N ALA A 371 9.36 -3.00 -4.79
CA ALA A 371 8.99 -1.62 -5.06
C ALA A 371 10.07 -0.90 -5.91
N ALA A 372 11.36 -1.07 -5.56
CA ALA A 372 12.48 -0.52 -6.33
C ALA A 372 12.54 -1.12 -7.76
N ARG A 373 12.39 -2.45 -7.88
CA ARG A 373 12.39 -3.20 -9.13
C ARG A 373 11.25 -2.76 -10.06
N VAL A 374 10.04 -2.64 -9.54
CA VAL A 374 8.85 -2.27 -10.31
C VAL A 374 8.93 -0.82 -10.80
N VAL A 375 9.16 0.12 -9.90
CA VAL A 375 9.22 1.53 -10.28
C VAL A 375 10.48 1.83 -11.10
N GLY A 376 11.64 1.30 -10.69
CA GLY A 376 12.90 1.50 -11.40
C GLY A 376 12.89 0.86 -12.79
N GLY A 377 12.55 -0.42 -12.87
CA GLY A 377 12.61 -1.19 -14.12
C GLY A 377 11.47 -0.85 -15.06
N ALA A 378 10.22 -1.14 -14.67
CA ALA A 378 9.09 -1.05 -15.59
C ALA A 378 8.71 0.39 -15.94
N ILE A 379 8.78 1.32 -15.00
CA ILE A 379 8.21 2.66 -15.14
C ILE A 379 9.28 3.68 -15.53
N LEU A 380 10.28 3.87 -14.66
CA LEU A 380 11.26 4.96 -14.83
C LEU A 380 12.46 4.60 -15.70
N ARG A 381 12.61 3.32 -16.07
CA ARG A 381 13.75 2.79 -16.84
C ARG A 381 15.09 3.18 -16.21
N LYS A 382 15.13 3.16 -14.87
CA LYS A 382 16.34 3.39 -14.07
C LYS A 382 17.00 2.04 -13.73
N GLU A 383 18.29 2.07 -13.58
CA GLU A 383 19.03 0.95 -13.04
C GLU A 383 18.57 0.68 -11.60
N TRP A 384 18.11 -0.52 -11.30
CA TRP A 384 17.55 -0.94 -10.01
C TRP A 384 18.31 -2.12 -9.38
N GLU A 385 18.98 -2.95 -10.18
CA GLU A 385 19.61 -4.18 -9.71
C GLU A 385 20.73 -3.90 -8.71
N ARG A 386 21.60 -2.97 -9.01
CA ARG A 386 22.71 -2.59 -8.12
C ARG A 386 22.22 -1.97 -6.81
N PRO A 387 21.31 -0.99 -6.78
CA PRO A 387 20.70 -0.50 -5.54
C PRO A 387 20.06 -1.60 -4.70
N VAL A 388 19.32 -2.51 -5.32
CA VAL A 388 18.68 -3.64 -4.65
C VAL A 388 19.74 -4.60 -4.08
N SER A 389 20.78 -4.95 -4.84
CA SER A 389 21.86 -5.79 -4.35
C SER A 389 22.57 -5.16 -3.13
N GLN A 390 22.95 -3.90 -3.21
CA GLN A 390 23.57 -3.15 -2.12
C GLN A 390 22.68 -3.07 -0.88
N TYR A 391 21.39 -2.87 -1.09
CA TYR A 391 20.42 -2.89 0.00
C TYR A 391 20.36 -4.26 0.68
N LEU A 392 20.26 -5.34 -0.09
CA LEU A 392 20.24 -6.70 0.46
C LEU A 392 21.55 -7.07 1.17
N ASP A 393 22.70 -6.61 0.68
CA ASP A 393 23.99 -6.80 1.37
C ASP A 393 23.99 -6.11 2.73
N THR A 394 23.37 -4.93 2.83
CA THR A 394 23.21 -4.22 4.11
C THR A 394 22.22 -4.94 5.03
N ILE A 395 21.06 -5.33 4.52
CA ILE A 395 20.01 -6.02 5.28
C ILE A 395 20.50 -7.33 5.86
N TYR A 396 21.28 -8.07 5.11
CA TYR A 396 21.79 -9.38 5.51
C TYR A 396 23.25 -9.33 6.01
N SER A 397 23.72 -8.16 6.41
CA SER A 397 25.07 -8.01 7.00
C SER A 397 25.16 -8.70 8.38
N PRO A 398 26.36 -9.05 8.84
CA PRO A 398 26.57 -9.60 10.18
C PRO A 398 26.01 -8.68 11.28
N GLU A 399 26.14 -7.38 11.13
CA GLU A 399 25.65 -6.37 12.07
C GLU A 399 24.11 -6.40 12.16
N SER A 400 23.44 -6.46 11.03
CA SER A 400 21.98 -6.53 10.95
C SER A 400 21.45 -7.84 11.55
N ARG A 401 22.12 -8.96 11.29
CA ARG A 401 21.79 -10.26 11.89
C ARG A 401 21.98 -10.25 13.41
N ALA A 402 23.02 -9.58 13.91
CA ALA A 402 23.25 -9.44 15.35
C ALA A 402 22.12 -8.66 16.05
N LEU A 403 21.57 -7.62 15.39
CA LEU A 403 20.39 -6.89 15.87
C LEU A 403 19.13 -7.76 15.89
N ALA A 404 19.02 -8.71 14.97
CA ALA A 404 17.87 -9.60 14.88
C ALA A 404 17.92 -10.76 15.87
N ALA A 405 19.09 -11.14 16.34
CA ALA A 405 19.25 -12.22 17.31
C ALA A 405 18.48 -11.91 18.62
N PRO A 406 17.89 -12.92 19.29
CA PRO A 406 17.32 -12.70 20.60
C PRO A 406 18.41 -12.22 21.55
N ALA A 407 18.07 -11.23 22.39
CA ALA A 407 18.96 -10.84 23.48
C ALA A 407 19.37 -12.08 24.27
N ALA A 408 20.66 -12.24 24.52
CA ALA A 408 21.15 -13.31 25.39
C ALA A 408 20.34 -13.27 26.70
N ALA A 409 19.78 -14.41 27.10
CA ALA A 409 19.02 -14.46 28.33
C ALA A 409 19.91 -13.94 29.47
N GLU A 410 19.59 -12.79 30.02
CA GLU A 410 20.25 -12.36 31.25
C GLU A 410 20.06 -13.45 32.31
N PRO A 411 21.12 -13.82 33.04
CA PRO A 411 20.97 -14.78 34.12
C PRO A 411 19.90 -14.26 35.08
N VAL A 412 18.86 -15.06 35.30
CA VAL A 412 17.72 -14.72 36.11
C VAL A 412 18.24 -14.38 37.53
N SER A 413 18.39 -13.10 37.81
CA SER A 413 18.61 -12.61 39.16
C SER A 413 17.35 -12.89 39.99
N PRO A 414 17.44 -13.41 41.21
CA PRO A 414 16.25 -13.78 42.01
C PRO A 414 15.39 -12.54 42.23
N ARG A 415 14.14 -12.71 41.94
CA ARG A 415 13.04 -11.75 41.93
C ARG A 415 13.06 -10.89 43.19
N ALA A 416 13.48 -9.63 43.10
CA ALA A 416 13.11 -8.61 44.07
C ALA A 416 11.64 -8.26 43.84
N THR A 417 10.84 -8.32 44.88
CA THR A 417 9.43 -7.96 44.87
C THR A 417 9.25 -6.51 44.46
N ALA A 418 8.67 -6.32 43.27
CA ALA A 418 8.44 -5.00 42.71
C ALA A 418 7.35 -4.24 43.45
N ALA A 419 7.72 -3.08 43.98
CA ALA A 419 6.77 -2.04 44.36
C ALA A 419 6.24 -1.38 43.07
N THR A 420 4.91 -1.35 42.96
CA THR A 420 4.18 -0.67 41.86
C THR A 420 4.45 0.82 41.88
N SER A 421 5.10 1.35 40.83
CA SER A 421 5.04 2.76 40.53
C SER A 421 4.44 2.92 39.10
N SER A 422 3.19 3.39 39.05
CA SER A 422 2.49 3.82 37.85
C SER A 422 3.09 5.14 37.39
N GLY A 423 3.98 5.07 36.39
CA GLY A 423 4.45 6.24 35.66
C GLY A 423 3.77 6.29 34.29
N THR A 424 2.73 7.08 34.16
CA THR A 424 2.15 7.49 32.87
C THR A 424 3.13 8.44 32.19
N ALA A 425 3.72 8.01 31.06
CA ALA A 425 4.42 8.93 30.16
C ALA A 425 3.36 9.84 29.51
N GLN A 426 3.32 11.10 29.92
CA GLN A 426 2.56 12.14 29.24
C GLN A 426 3.28 12.54 27.95
N VAL A 427 2.63 12.29 26.82
CA VAL A 427 2.98 12.92 25.56
C VAL A 427 2.60 14.41 25.68
N GLN A 428 3.58 15.28 25.68
CA GLN A 428 3.38 16.72 25.75
C GLN A 428 2.90 17.19 24.36
N MET A 429 1.59 17.43 24.23
CA MET A 429 0.98 18.08 23.07
C MET A 429 1.27 19.57 23.11
N LEU A 430 1.63 20.14 21.96
CA LEU A 430 1.81 21.58 21.81
C LEU A 430 0.46 22.29 22.02
N PRO A 431 0.40 23.42 22.72
CA PRO A 431 -0.86 24.14 22.97
C PRO A 431 -1.40 24.75 21.66
N GLY A 432 -2.66 24.49 21.35
CA GLY A 432 -3.39 25.12 20.24
C GLY A 432 -4.16 24.16 19.30
N PHE A 433 -4.20 22.86 19.59
CA PHE A 433 -4.87 21.87 18.70
C PHE A 433 -6.18 21.27 19.25
N ASP A 434 -6.69 21.73 20.39
CA ASP A 434 -7.85 21.11 21.07
C ASP A 434 -9.20 21.35 20.36
N ASP A 435 -9.31 22.28 19.42
CA ASP A 435 -10.58 22.67 18.81
C ASP A 435 -10.86 22.04 17.41
N LEU A 436 -10.01 21.14 16.89
CA LEU A 436 -10.14 20.61 15.52
C LEU A 436 -10.66 19.17 15.44
N PHE A 437 -10.94 18.50 16.55
CA PHE A 437 -11.47 17.13 16.56
C PHE A 437 -12.84 17.03 17.24
N VAL A 438 -13.90 17.47 16.57
CA VAL A 438 -15.24 16.98 16.85
C VAL A 438 -15.53 15.84 15.86
N ALA A 439 -14.99 14.66 16.16
CA ALA A 439 -15.40 13.43 15.49
C ALA A 439 -16.64 12.90 16.18
N ALA A 440 -17.68 12.62 15.39
CA ALA A 440 -18.91 11.99 15.83
C ALA A 440 -18.60 10.63 16.51
N ALA A 441 -18.94 10.50 17.78
CA ALA A 441 -18.83 9.24 18.51
C ALA A 441 -19.84 8.22 17.94
N PRO A 442 -19.46 6.95 17.72
CA PRO A 442 -20.42 5.91 17.35
C PRO A 442 -21.33 5.61 18.54
N THR A 443 -22.65 5.76 18.33
CA THR A 443 -23.69 5.40 19.29
C THR A 443 -23.62 3.92 19.62
N ALA A 444 -23.38 3.60 20.88
CA ALA A 444 -23.42 2.24 21.41
C ALA A 444 -24.83 1.64 21.24
N ARG A 445 -24.99 0.64 20.39
CA ARG A 445 -26.18 -0.19 20.32
C ARG A 445 -26.20 -1.13 21.53
N SER A 446 -27.19 -0.95 22.39
CA SER A 446 -27.49 -1.83 23.49
C SER A 446 -27.80 -3.24 23.02
N ARG A 447 -27.13 -4.24 23.58
CA ARG A 447 -27.48 -5.65 23.42
C ARG A 447 -28.80 -5.89 24.17
N ALA A 448 -29.87 -6.13 23.42
CA ALA A 448 -31.10 -6.70 24.00
C ALA A 448 -30.88 -8.22 24.22
N ALA A 449 -31.12 -8.66 25.44
CA ALA A 449 -31.11 -10.05 25.84
C ALA A 449 -32.27 -10.82 25.15
N ARG A 450 -32.02 -12.00 24.63
CA ARG A 450 -33.07 -12.95 24.22
C ARG A 450 -33.50 -13.78 25.45
N PRO A 451 -34.80 -13.97 25.69
CA PRO A 451 -35.27 -14.94 26.64
C PRO A 451 -35.23 -16.38 26.10
N ARG A 452 -35.24 -17.35 26.99
CA ARG A 452 -35.13 -18.80 26.82
C ARG A 452 -36.22 -19.41 25.94
#